data_50c2829cd24550ae4268ace1c5a896cc
#
_entry.id   50c2829cd24550ae4268ace1c5a896cc
#
_cell.length_a   1.000
_cell.length_b   1.000
_cell.length_c   1.000
_cell.angle_alpha   90.00
_cell.angle_beta   90.00
_cell.angle_gamma   90.00
#
_symmetry.space_group_name_H-M   'P 1'
#
loop_
_entity.id
_entity.type
_entity.pdbx_description
1 polymer ?
#
loop_
_entity_poly.entity_id
_entity_poly.type
_entity_poly.pdbx_seq_one_letter_code
_entity_poly.pdbx_strand_id
1 'polypeptide(L)'
;MICWCRSSNGAPCRLLFVAHREEILKQSLYTFRAVLKDANFGELFVGGYKPESIDHLFLSIQTLNSQDFTSKTAPDFYDSIVVDEFHHAAAPTYQKLLQHYRPKILLGLTATPERMDGKSILPYFGDRIAAEIRLPEAIDRKLLCPFQYFGVTDTVDLDSLRWTQGGYDKSELERVYAFSGVVAQRRAELVAASVMKYVTDIDEVKGLGFCVSVEHANFMAEQFNRRGIPSISLTGKSSDEERNAAKHRLVSGEVRFIFVVDIYNEGVDIPEVNTVLFLR
;
A
#
# COMPACT_ATOMS: atom_id res chain seq x y z
N MET A 1 19.96 0.12 -8.98
CA MET A 1 20.90 0.96 -9.78
C MET A 1 20.12 1.48 -10.97
N ILE A 2 19.67 2.74 -10.92
CA ILE A 2 18.95 3.38 -12.04
C ILE A 2 20.04 3.85 -13.02
N CYS A 3 20.34 2.98 -13.98
CA CYS A 3 21.26 3.35 -15.05
C CYS A 3 20.45 4.17 -16.06
N TRP A 4 20.59 5.50 -16.02
CA TRP A 4 20.00 6.37 -17.02
C TRP A 4 20.67 6.11 -18.36
N CYS A 5 19.94 5.49 -19.26
CA CYS A 5 20.34 5.47 -20.66
C CYS A 5 20.26 6.90 -21.18
N ARG A 6 21.41 7.56 -21.36
CA ARG A 6 21.46 8.68 -22.28
C ARG A 6 21.08 8.14 -23.65
N SER A 7 20.09 8.76 -24.27
CA SER A 7 19.78 8.48 -25.67
C SER A 7 21.09 8.60 -26.47
N SER A 8 21.28 7.72 -27.44
CA SER A 8 22.43 7.77 -28.37
C SER A 8 22.64 9.14 -29.03
N ASN A 9 21.63 10.01 -28.98
CA ASN A 9 21.62 11.36 -29.55
C ASN A 9 21.79 12.46 -28.50
N GLY A 10 22.17 12.16 -27.24
CA GLY A 10 22.37 13.15 -26.19
C GLY A 10 21.09 13.76 -25.61
N ALA A 11 19.92 13.42 -26.11
CA ALA A 11 18.64 13.86 -25.54
C ALA A 11 18.37 13.15 -24.19
N PRO A 12 17.82 13.86 -23.19
CA PRO A 12 17.46 13.22 -21.92
C PRO A 12 16.39 12.15 -22.16
N CYS A 13 16.56 10.97 -21.55
CA CYS A 13 15.54 9.91 -21.58
C CYS A 13 14.30 10.38 -20.80
N ARG A 14 13.14 10.39 -21.46
CA ARG A 14 11.86 10.72 -20.82
C ARG A 14 11.34 9.55 -20.02
N LEU A 15 10.86 9.83 -18.81
CA LEU A 15 10.34 8.85 -17.87
C LEU A 15 8.87 9.08 -17.59
N LEU A 16 8.07 8.03 -17.68
CA LEU A 16 6.74 7.97 -17.10
C LEU A 16 6.74 6.96 -15.93
N PHE A 17 6.43 7.42 -14.73
CA PHE A 17 6.19 6.57 -13.58
C PHE A 17 4.68 6.54 -13.28
N VAL A 18 4.09 5.35 -13.23
CA VAL A 18 2.64 5.18 -13.03
C VAL A 18 2.38 4.35 -11.78
N ALA A 19 1.50 4.86 -10.92
CA ALA A 19 0.98 4.14 -9.78
C ALA A 19 -0.51 4.45 -9.57
N HIS A 20 -1.16 3.71 -8.67
CA HIS A 20 -2.58 3.93 -8.40
C HIS A 20 -2.85 4.87 -7.22
N ARG A 21 -1.83 5.14 -6.36
CA ARG A 21 -1.93 5.99 -5.17
C ARG A 21 -0.99 7.18 -5.25
N GLU A 22 -1.46 8.31 -4.74
CA GLU A 22 -0.69 9.56 -4.69
C GLU A 22 0.52 9.44 -3.78
N GLU A 23 0.39 8.75 -2.65
CA GLU A 23 1.47 8.53 -1.68
C GLU A 23 2.66 7.80 -2.33
N ILE A 24 2.39 6.76 -3.13
CA ILE A 24 3.42 6.02 -3.88
C ILE A 24 4.14 6.94 -4.87
N LEU A 25 3.40 7.78 -5.60
CA LEU A 25 3.97 8.71 -6.57
C LEU A 25 4.87 9.74 -5.89
N LYS A 26 4.42 10.32 -4.76
CA LYS A 26 5.21 11.27 -3.97
C LYS A 26 6.49 10.65 -3.42
N GLN A 27 6.38 9.45 -2.84
CA GLN A 27 7.52 8.72 -2.29
C GLN A 27 8.52 8.34 -3.38
N SER A 28 8.04 7.85 -4.53
CA SER A 28 8.87 7.49 -5.67
C SER A 28 9.59 8.72 -6.23
N LEU A 29 8.88 9.84 -6.44
CA LEU A 29 9.48 11.08 -6.89
C LEU A 29 10.57 11.57 -5.92
N TYR A 30 10.30 11.54 -4.62
CA TYR A 30 11.29 11.90 -3.60
C TYR A 30 12.54 11.00 -3.69
N THR A 31 12.33 9.68 -3.83
CA THR A 31 13.43 8.71 -3.97
C THR A 31 14.26 8.98 -5.23
N PHE A 32 13.60 9.24 -6.37
CA PHE A 32 14.30 9.59 -7.60
C PHE A 32 15.14 10.86 -7.43
N ARG A 33 14.59 11.92 -6.85
CA ARG A 33 15.30 13.17 -6.57
C ARG A 33 16.52 12.97 -5.66
N ALA A 34 16.36 12.15 -4.61
CA ALA A 34 17.44 11.84 -3.68
C ALA A 34 18.56 11.03 -4.34
N VAL A 35 18.22 10.01 -5.13
CA VAL A 35 19.20 9.14 -5.81
C VAL A 35 19.94 9.90 -6.92
N LEU A 36 19.21 10.71 -7.69
CA LEU A 36 19.78 11.50 -8.79
C LEU A 36 20.50 12.76 -8.29
N LYS A 37 20.30 13.14 -7.03
CA LYS A 37 20.78 14.40 -6.44
C LYS A 37 20.29 15.62 -7.22
N ASP A 38 19.06 15.54 -7.74
CA ASP A 38 18.40 16.60 -8.50
C ASP A 38 17.02 16.88 -7.90
N ALA A 39 16.90 17.97 -7.16
CA ALA A 39 15.65 18.38 -6.50
C ALA A 39 14.54 18.78 -7.48
N ASN A 40 14.92 19.14 -8.72
CA ASN A 40 13.99 19.57 -9.76
C ASN A 40 13.56 18.43 -10.69
N PHE A 41 14.09 17.23 -10.49
CA PHE A 41 13.73 16.09 -11.31
C PHE A 41 12.27 15.73 -11.16
N GLY A 42 11.58 15.66 -12.30
CA GLY A 42 10.23 15.10 -12.41
C GLY A 42 9.12 15.92 -11.74
N GLU A 43 7.92 15.71 -12.21
CA GLU A 43 6.73 16.38 -11.72
C GLU A 43 5.58 15.42 -11.44
N LEU A 44 4.70 15.81 -10.50
CA LEU A 44 3.50 15.04 -10.14
C LEU A 44 2.31 15.47 -11.02
N PHE A 45 1.54 14.46 -11.46
CA PHE A 45 0.23 14.68 -12.06
C PHE A 45 -0.81 13.78 -11.41
N VAL A 46 -1.29 14.19 -10.25
CA VAL A 46 -2.27 13.47 -9.43
C VAL A 46 -3.01 14.47 -8.54
N GLY A 47 -4.27 14.23 -8.28
CA GLY A 47 -5.07 15.10 -7.41
C GLY A 47 -5.11 16.54 -7.91
N GLY A 48 -4.67 17.48 -7.09
CA GLY A 48 -4.58 18.93 -7.41
C GLY A 48 -3.29 19.34 -8.11
N TYR A 49 -2.31 18.44 -8.24
CA TYR A 49 -1.02 18.76 -8.87
C TYR A 49 -1.15 18.76 -10.39
N LYS A 50 -0.67 19.84 -11.03
CA LYS A 50 -0.60 19.98 -12.49
C LYS A 50 0.85 20.23 -12.89
N PRO A 51 1.43 19.40 -13.76
CA PRO A 51 2.82 19.56 -14.17
C PRO A 51 2.98 20.74 -15.13
N GLU A 52 4.14 21.43 -15.04
CA GLU A 52 4.60 22.40 -16.04
C GLU A 52 5.34 21.70 -17.20
N SER A 53 6.03 20.60 -16.89
CA SER A 53 6.68 19.73 -17.86
C SER A 53 6.18 18.29 -17.73
N ILE A 54 6.12 17.59 -18.84
CA ILE A 54 5.76 16.18 -18.90
C ILE A 54 6.93 15.25 -19.27
N ASP A 55 8.15 15.75 -19.29
CA ASP A 55 9.32 14.95 -19.68
C ASP A 55 9.63 13.83 -18.68
N HIS A 56 9.55 14.13 -17.39
CA HIS A 56 9.67 13.14 -16.31
C HIS A 56 8.44 13.23 -15.43
N LEU A 57 7.47 12.37 -15.69
CA LEU A 57 6.14 12.49 -15.10
C LEU A 57 5.82 11.34 -14.14
N PHE A 58 5.34 11.69 -12.95
CA PHE A 58 4.79 10.78 -11.96
C PHE A 58 3.27 10.94 -11.96
N LEU A 59 2.60 9.99 -12.59
CA LEU A 59 1.20 10.08 -13.00
C LEU A 59 0.36 9.00 -12.35
N SER A 60 -0.80 9.36 -11.78
CA SER A 60 -1.74 8.33 -11.33
C SER A 60 -2.48 7.71 -12.50
N ILE A 61 -2.75 6.40 -12.40
CA ILE A 61 -3.50 5.69 -13.44
C ILE A 61 -4.91 6.26 -13.63
N GLN A 62 -5.51 6.79 -12.56
CA GLN A 62 -6.80 7.46 -12.59
C GLN A 62 -6.73 8.76 -13.39
N THR A 63 -5.69 9.58 -13.14
CA THR A 63 -5.47 10.84 -13.89
C THR A 63 -5.16 10.54 -15.36
N LEU A 64 -4.35 9.52 -15.66
CA LEU A 64 -4.09 9.09 -17.03
C LEU A 64 -5.39 8.85 -17.81
N ASN A 65 -6.33 8.12 -17.19
CA ASN A 65 -7.58 7.77 -17.83
C ASN A 65 -8.58 8.96 -17.86
N SER A 66 -8.75 9.69 -16.76
CA SER A 66 -9.73 10.79 -16.66
C SER A 66 -9.34 11.98 -17.55
N GLN A 67 -8.05 12.22 -17.73
CA GLN A 67 -7.53 13.31 -18.57
C GLN A 67 -7.29 12.88 -20.02
N ASP A 68 -7.60 11.63 -20.37
CA ASP A 68 -7.28 11.03 -21.68
C ASP A 68 -5.83 11.33 -22.11
N PHE A 69 -4.90 11.12 -21.18
CA PHE A 69 -3.51 11.55 -21.32
C PHE A 69 -2.81 10.86 -22.50
N THR A 70 -3.18 9.62 -22.81
CA THR A 70 -2.64 8.88 -23.95
C THR A 70 -2.92 9.56 -25.29
N SER A 71 -4.04 10.26 -25.44
CA SER A 71 -4.35 11.00 -26.69
C SER A 71 -3.50 12.26 -26.87
N LYS A 72 -2.85 12.73 -25.82
CA LYS A 72 -2.05 13.98 -25.81
C LYS A 72 -0.56 13.75 -26.08
N THR A 73 -0.11 12.50 -26.12
CA THR A 73 1.30 12.15 -26.26
C THR A 73 1.47 11.04 -27.30
N ALA A 74 2.57 11.09 -28.04
CA ALA A 74 2.88 10.06 -29.05
C ALA A 74 3.22 8.72 -28.37
N PRO A 75 3.01 7.59 -29.06
CA PRO A 75 3.33 6.27 -28.50
C PRO A 75 4.78 6.08 -28.07
N ASP A 76 5.70 6.76 -28.68
CA ASP A 76 7.15 6.73 -28.40
C ASP A 76 7.64 7.93 -27.59
N PHE A 77 6.71 8.71 -27.00
CA PHE A 77 7.07 9.92 -26.26
C PHE A 77 7.95 9.62 -25.05
N TYR A 78 7.66 8.54 -24.30
CA TYR A 78 8.44 8.10 -23.17
C TYR A 78 9.42 6.99 -23.55
N ASP A 79 10.70 7.18 -23.25
CA ASP A 79 11.72 6.16 -23.45
C ASP A 79 11.63 5.05 -22.40
N SER A 80 11.26 5.41 -21.19
CA SER A 80 11.15 4.50 -20.07
C SER A 80 9.80 4.66 -19.38
N ILE A 81 9.13 3.55 -19.12
CA ILE A 81 7.88 3.50 -18.36
C ILE A 81 8.08 2.55 -17.18
N VAL A 82 7.80 3.06 -15.97
CA VAL A 82 7.76 2.27 -14.74
C VAL A 82 6.30 2.20 -14.28
N VAL A 83 5.82 1.01 -14.04
CA VAL A 83 4.47 0.78 -13.51
C VAL A 83 4.62 0.07 -12.16
N ASP A 84 4.20 0.73 -11.11
CA ASP A 84 4.16 0.14 -9.78
C ASP A 84 2.87 -0.66 -9.57
N GLU A 85 2.94 -1.66 -8.69
CA GLU A 85 1.89 -2.65 -8.48
C GLU A 85 1.40 -3.28 -9.79
N PHE A 86 2.36 -3.74 -10.61
CA PHE A 86 2.10 -4.25 -11.96
C PHE A 86 1.13 -5.44 -12.01
N HIS A 87 0.88 -6.11 -10.89
CA HIS A 87 -0.15 -7.15 -10.80
C HIS A 87 -1.56 -6.63 -11.15
N HIS A 88 -1.80 -5.30 -11.09
CA HIS A 88 -3.02 -4.67 -11.59
C HIS A 88 -3.07 -4.48 -13.11
N ALA A 89 -2.02 -4.82 -13.85
CA ALA A 89 -1.90 -4.58 -15.29
C ALA A 89 -3.02 -5.17 -16.16
N ALA A 90 -3.72 -6.23 -15.69
CA ALA A 90 -4.86 -6.79 -16.40
C ALA A 90 -6.14 -5.94 -16.28
N ALA A 91 -6.19 -4.95 -15.40
CA ALA A 91 -7.34 -4.07 -15.32
C ALA A 91 -7.45 -3.21 -16.58
N PRO A 92 -8.68 -2.94 -17.08
CA PRO A 92 -8.89 -2.14 -18.29
C PRO A 92 -8.20 -0.79 -18.27
N THR A 93 -8.07 -0.19 -17.09
CA THR A 93 -7.41 1.10 -16.86
C THR A 93 -5.92 1.07 -17.23
N TYR A 94 -5.22 -0.03 -16.93
CA TYR A 94 -3.81 -0.20 -17.28
C TYR A 94 -3.63 -0.67 -18.73
N GLN A 95 -4.59 -1.40 -19.26
CA GLN A 95 -4.53 -1.87 -20.66
C GLN A 95 -4.42 -0.71 -21.65
N LYS A 96 -5.14 0.41 -21.41
CA LYS A 96 -5.05 1.60 -22.26
C LYS A 96 -3.61 2.15 -22.33
N LEU A 97 -2.91 2.22 -21.20
CA LEU A 97 -1.52 2.64 -21.11
C LEU A 97 -0.61 1.67 -21.89
N LEU A 98 -0.72 0.38 -21.60
CA LEU A 98 0.17 -0.65 -22.18
C LEU A 98 -0.05 -0.87 -23.68
N GLN A 99 -1.25 -0.61 -24.18
CA GLN A 99 -1.56 -0.69 -25.61
C GLN A 99 -1.12 0.54 -26.39
N HIS A 100 -1.10 1.70 -25.75
CA HIS A 100 -0.74 2.95 -26.43
C HIS A 100 0.77 3.12 -26.56
N TYR A 101 1.50 3.05 -25.42
CA TYR A 101 2.92 3.38 -25.43
C TYR A 101 3.82 2.26 -25.94
N ARG A 102 4.95 2.66 -26.51
CA ARG A 102 6.01 1.79 -27.05
C ARG A 102 7.36 2.24 -26.49
N PRO A 103 7.58 2.12 -25.17
CA PRO A 103 8.82 2.55 -24.56
C PRO A 103 9.99 1.62 -24.94
N LYS A 104 11.22 2.13 -24.87
CA LYS A 104 12.43 1.31 -25.00
C LYS A 104 12.61 0.41 -23.78
N ILE A 105 12.17 0.86 -22.61
CA ILE A 105 12.25 0.14 -21.36
C ILE A 105 10.85 0.18 -20.69
N LEU A 106 10.26 -0.99 -20.49
CA LEU A 106 9.10 -1.17 -19.62
C LEU A 106 9.56 -1.91 -18.37
N LEU A 107 9.33 -1.31 -17.18
CA LEU A 107 9.62 -1.92 -15.89
C LEU A 107 8.32 -2.03 -15.09
N GLY A 108 7.96 -3.25 -14.71
CA GLY A 108 6.89 -3.52 -13.75
C GLY A 108 7.48 -3.83 -12.39
N LEU A 109 6.96 -3.19 -11.36
CA LEU A 109 7.30 -3.45 -9.96
C LEU A 109 6.09 -4.12 -9.30
N THR A 110 6.30 -5.19 -8.55
CA THR A 110 5.25 -5.85 -7.79
C THR A 110 5.85 -6.70 -6.67
N ALA A 111 5.17 -6.75 -5.54
CA ALA A 111 5.48 -7.68 -4.45
C ALA A 111 4.88 -9.08 -4.70
N THR A 112 3.90 -9.18 -5.57
CA THR A 112 3.12 -10.40 -5.83
C THR A 112 3.04 -10.68 -7.34
N PRO A 113 4.11 -11.24 -7.95
CA PRO A 113 4.11 -11.58 -9.37
C PRO A 113 3.10 -12.68 -9.71
N GLU A 114 2.80 -13.54 -8.73
CA GLU A 114 1.77 -14.56 -8.82
C GLU A 114 0.41 -13.93 -8.48
N ARG A 115 -0.42 -13.72 -9.49
CA ARG A 115 -1.74 -13.11 -9.31
C ARG A 115 -2.74 -14.10 -8.71
N MET A 116 -3.63 -13.58 -7.86
CA MET A 116 -4.70 -14.39 -7.26
C MET A 116 -5.70 -14.96 -8.28
N ASP A 117 -5.81 -14.35 -9.48
CA ASP A 117 -6.66 -14.84 -10.57
C ASP A 117 -5.97 -15.88 -11.48
N GLY A 118 -4.76 -16.30 -11.13
CA GLY A 118 -3.96 -17.30 -11.87
C GLY A 118 -3.37 -16.80 -13.18
N LYS A 119 -3.57 -15.52 -13.56
CA LYS A 119 -2.99 -14.96 -14.78
C LYS A 119 -1.58 -14.45 -14.52
N SER A 120 -0.66 -14.82 -15.43
CA SER A 120 0.72 -14.35 -15.35
C SER A 120 0.86 -12.93 -15.91
N ILE A 121 1.72 -12.12 -15.29
CA ILE A 121 2.16 -10.82 -15.81
C ILE A 121 3.39 -10.93 -16.70
N LEU A 122 4.07 -12.07 -16.70
CA LEU A 122 5.35 -12.28 -17.39
C LEU A 122 5.29 -12.07 -18.90
N PRO A 123 4.19 -12.37 -19.62
CA PRO A 123 4.11 -12.13 -21.07
C PRO A 123 4.37 -10.66 -21.47
N TYR A 124 4.10 -9.69 -20.58
CA TYR A 124 4.44 -8.29 -20.85
C TYR A 124 5.94 -8.02 -20.86
N PHE A 125 6.75 -8.93 -20.33
CA PHE A 125 8.21 -8.81 -20.15
C PHE A 125 8.99 -9.90 -20.89
N GLY A 126 8.35 -10.56 -21.88
CA GLY A 126 8.98 -11.67 -22.62
C GLY A 126 9.36 -12.84 -21.70
N ASP A 127 8.50 -13.14 -20.73
CA ASP A 127 8.63 -14.19 -19.73
C ASP A 127 9.93 -14.09 -18.87
N ARG A 128 10.36 -12.85 -18.63
CA ARG A 128 11.57 -12.58 -17.84
C ARG A 128 11.27 -11.78 -16.59
N ILE A 129 11.90 -12.18 -15.50
CA ILE A 129 12.02 -11.41 -14.25
C ILE A 129 13.42 -10.80 -14.24
N ALA A 130 13.50 -9.47 -14.21
CA ALA A 130 14.79 -8.77 -14.23
C ALA A 130 15.53 -8.86 -12.89
N ALA A 131 14.77 -8.80 -11.78
CA ALA A 131 15.29 -8.98 -10.43
C ALA A 131 14.17 -9.48 -9.52
N GLU A 132 14.51 -10.38 -8.61
CA GLU A 132 13.60 -10.91 -7.61
C GLU A 132 14.35 -10.99 -6.27
N ILE A 133 13.68 -10.52 -5.21
CA ILE A 133 14.14 -10.68 -3.83
C ILE A 133 12.94 -11.17 -3.04
N ARG A 134 12.97 -12.42 -2.61
CA ARG A 134 11.91 -13.01 -1.79
C ARG A 134 12.08 -12.63 -0.32
N LEU A 135 10.97 -12.68 0.44
CA LEU A 135 10.95 -12.28 1.86
C LEU A 135 12.07 -12.89 2.71
N PRO A 136 12.37 -14.21 2.66
CA PRO A 136 13.48 -14.78 3.43
C PRO A 136 14.82 -14.14 3.06
N GLU A 137 15.08 -13.98 1.76
CA GLU A 137 16.32 -13.36 1.27
C GLU A 137 16.43 -11.89 1.68
N ALA A 138 15.31 -11.14 1.66
CA ALA A 138 15.28 -9.75 2.10
C ALA A 138 15.61 -9.62 3.59
N ILE A 139 15.12 -10.55 4.42
CA ILE A 139 15.45 -10.61 5.85
C ILE A 139 16.92 -10.99 6.05
N ASP A 140 17.42 -12.02 5.37
CA ASP A 140 18.82 -12.48 5.47
C ASP A 140 19.80 -11.37 5.05
N ARG A 141 19.44 -10.60 4.02
CA ARG A 141 20.22 -9.44 3.55
C ARG A 141 20.04 -8.19 4.43
N LYS A 142 19.26 -8.26 5.49
CA LYS A 142 18.93 -7.11 6.39
C LYS A 142 18.27 -5.92 5.66
N LEU A 143 17.56 -6.19 4.58
CA LEU A 143 16.74 -5.20 3.87
C LEU A 143 15.38 -5.04 4.55
N LEU A 144 14.91 -6.09 5.20
CA LEU A 144 13.70 -6.12 6.02
C LEU A 144 14.04 -6.65 7.41
N CYS A 145 13.32 -6.18 8.43
CA CYS A 145 13.44 -6.72 9.78
C CYS A 145 12.81 -8.13 9.87
N PRO A 146 13.36 -9.03 10.68
CA PRO A 146 12.69 -10.27 11.01
C PRO A 146 11.40 -9.99 11.80
N PHE A 147 10.44 -10.89 11.71
CA PHE A 147 9.18 -10.78 12.45
C PHE A 147 8.82 -12.11 13.11
N GLN A 148 7.99 -12.03 14.14
CA GLN A 148 7.36 -13.17 14.78
C GLN A 148 5.86 -13.14 14.47
N TYR A 149 5.32 -14.27 14.06
CA TYR A 149 3.89 -14.42 13.78
C TYR A 149 3.22 -15.26 14.86
N PHE A 150 2.14 -14.74 15.43
CA PHE A 150 1.35 -15.40 16.47
C PHE A 150 -0.07 -15.62 15.95
N GLY A 151 -0.43 -16.86 15.71
CA GLY A 151 -1.83 -17.25 15.46
C GLY A 151 -2.59 -17.33 16.79
N VAL A 152 -3.60 -16.48 16.96
CA VAL A 152 -4.48 -16.52 18.14
C VAL A 152 -5.81 -17.12 17.73
N THR A 153 -6.20 -18.21 18.38
CA THR A 153 -7.49 -18.85 18.12
C THR A 153 -8.61 -17.94 18.61
N ASP A 154 -9.48 -17.55 17.69
CA ASP A 154 -10.71 -16.82 17.99
C ASP A 154 -11.81 -17.81 18.43
N THR A 155 -12.65 -17.36 19.36
CA THR A 155 -13.83 -18.12 19.80
C THR A 155 -15.06 -17.88 18.92
N VAL A 156 -14.90 -17.04 17.89
CA VAL A 156 -15.97 -16.72 16.95
C VAL A 156 -16.12 -17.87 15.96
N ASP A 157 -17.32 -18.44 15.91
CA ASP A 157 -17.68 -19.45 14.92
C ASP A 157 -17.89 -18.77 13.55
N LEU A 158 -16.95 -18.99 12.67
CA LEU A 158 -16.98 -18.50 11.28
C LEU A 158 -17.64 -19.52 10.32
N ASP A 159 -17.93 -20.73 10.78
CA ASP A 159 -18.47 -21.80 9.92
C ASP A 159 -19.89 -21.48 9.43
N SER A 160 -20.59 -20.58 10.13
CA SER A 160 -21.91 -20.10 9.73
C SER A 160 -21.88 -18.97 8.68
N LEU A 161 -20.72 -18.42 8.37
CA LEU A 161 -20.57 -17.30 7.44
C LEU A 161 -20.44 -17.78 5.99
N ARG A 162 -21.10 -17.07 5.08
CA ARG A 162 -21.01 -17.38 3.65
C ARG A 162 -19.63 -17.04 3.09
N TRP A 163 -19.01 -18.03 2.44
CA TRP A 163 -17.81 -17.84 1.65
C TRP A 163 -18.20 -17.38 0.24
N THR A 164 -17.79 -16.18 -0.14
CA THR A 164 -17.98 -15.63 -1.48
C THR A 164 -16.65 -15.65 -2.27
N GLN A 165 -16.63 -15.21 -3.51
CA GLN A 165 -15.44 -15.27 -4.37
C GLN A 165 -14.21 -14.61 -3.71
N GLY A 166 -13.42 -15.42 -3.01
CA GLY A 166 -12.14 -15.02 -2.40
C GLY A 166 -12.19 -14.53 -0.95
N GLY A 167 -13.31 -14.70 -0.22
CA GLY A 167 -13.41 -14.32 1.20
C GLY A 167 -14.79 -14.49 1.79
N TYR A 168 -14.92 -14.27 3.10
CA TYR A 168 -16.21 -14.20 3.77
C TYR A 168 -17.00 -12.96 3.34
N ASP A 169 -18.34 -13.07 3.34
CA ASP A 169 -19.21 -11.93 3.10
C ASP A 169 -18.93 -10.80 4.12
N LYS A 170 -18.58 -9.60 3.59
CA LYS A 170 -18.19 -8.47 4.45
C LYS A 170 -19.29 -8.07 5.43
N SER A 171 -20.56 -8.12 5.03
CA SER A 171 -21.67 -7.72 5.87
C SER A 171 -21.95 -8.74 6.99
N GLU A 172 -21.68 -10.01 6.74
CA GLU A 172 -21.78 -11.06 7.77
C GLU A 172 -20.59 -10.96 8.73
N LEU A 173 -19.37 -10.72 8.23
CA LEU A 173 -18.21 -10.42 9.07
C LEU A 173 -18.42 -9.19 9.95
N GLU A 174 -18.99 -8.12 9.41
CA GLU A 174 -19.32 -6.92 10.18
C GLU A 174 -20.25 -7.22 11.35
N ARG A 175 -21.29 -8.04 11.11
CA ARG A 175 -22.22 -8.44 12.18
C ARG A 175 -21.51 -9.17 13.30
N VAL A 176 -20.55 -10.02 12.97
CA VAL A 176 -19.80 -10.81 13.96
C VAL A 176 -18.76 -9.95 14.70
N TYR A 177 -18.15 -8.99 14.02
CA TYR A 177 -17.00 -8.24 14.53
C TYR A 177 -17.33 -6.86 15.07
N ALA A 178 -18.34 -6.19 14.55
CA ALA A 178 -18.63 -4.78 14.87
C ALA A 178 -19.89 -4.58 15.73
N PHE A 179 -20.79 -5.57 15.82
CA PHE A 179 -22.00 -5.37 16.61
C PHE A 179 -21.74 -5.58 18.10
N SER A 180 -22.08 -4.53 18.86
CA SER A 180 -22.03 -4.43 20.30
C SER A 180 -22.78 -5.56 21.00
N GLY A 181 -22.06 -6.58 21.36
CA GLY A 181 -22.55 -7.69 22.16
C GLY A 181 -21.40 -8.24 23.00
N VAL A 182 -21.73 -9.14 23.90
CA VAL A 182 -20.77 -9.82 24.76
C VAL A 182 -19.66 -10.50 23.94
N VAL A 183 -19.96 -10.96 22.73
CA VAL A 183 -19.02 -11.63 21.83
C VAL A 183 -17.96 -10.65 21.31
N ALA A 184 -18.36 -9.48 20.80
CA ALA A 184 -17.43 -8.47 20.31
C ALA A 184 -16.51 -7.95 21.43
N GLN A 185 -17.07 -7.77 22.62
CA GLN A 185 -16.28 -7.35 23.79
C GLN A 185 -15.25 -8.40 24.19
N ARG A 186 -15.66 -9.69 24.30
CA ARG A 186 -14.75 -10.80 24.61
C ARG A 186 -13.63 -10.91 23.59
N ARG A 187 -13.94 -10.71 22.31
CA ARG A 187 -12.94 -10.72 21.25
C ARG A 187 -11.95 -9.57 21.39
N ALA A 188 -12.42 -8.34 21.61
CA ALA A 188 -11.54 -7.20 21.86
C ALA A 188 -10.66 -7.41 23.11
N GLU A 189 -11.19 -8.07 24.14
CA GLU A 189 -10.43 -8.48 25.33
C GLU A 189 -9.34 -9.50 24.97
N LEU A 190 -9.69 -10.51 24.18
CA LEU A 190 -8.75 -11.52 23.72
C LEU A 190 -7.61 -10.88 22.90
N VAL A 191 -7.94 -9.96 21.98
CA VAL A 191 -6.95 -9.24 21.19
C VAL A 191 -6.03 -8.41 22.08
N ALA A 192 -6.59 -7.60 22.98
CA ALA A 192 -5.80 -6.76 23.91
C ALA A 192 -4.92 -7.63 24.85
N ALA A 193 -5.46 -8.72 25.38
CA ALA A 193 -4.71 -9.65 26.22
C ALA A 193 -3.59 -10.34 25.43
N SER A 194 -3.82 -10.67 24.14
CA SER A 194 -2.81 -11.24 23.26
C SER A 194 -1.69 -10.25 22.98
N VAL A 195 -2.02 -8.97 22.73
CA VAL A 195 -1.01 -7.92 22.59
C VAL A 195 -0.15 -7.88 23.85
N MET A 196 -0.76 -7.75 25.03
CA MET A 196 -0.04 -7.70 26.32
C MET A 196 0.82 -8.95 26.60
N LYS A 197 0.40 -10.11 26.06
CA LYS A 197 1.15 -11.36 26.21
C LYS A 197 2.38 -11.46 25.32
N TYR A 198 2.29 -10.96 24.09
CA TYR A 198 3.30 -11.20 23.06
C TYR A 198 4.24 -10.02 22.82
N VAL A 199 3.85 -8.80 23.21
CA VAL A 199 4.78 -7.65 23.17
C VAL A 199 5.64 -7.62 24.43
N THR A 200 6.88 -7.18 24.28
CA THR A 200 7.81 -7.07 25.40
C THR A 200 7.45 -5.92 26.32
N ASP A 201 7.10 -4.78 25.75
CA ASP A 201 6.71 -3.56 26.44
C ASP A 201 5.60 -2.85 25.65
N ILE A 202 4.46 -2.64 26.29
CA ILE A 202 3.32 -1.98 25.66
C ILE A 202 3.62 -0.49 25.38
N ASP A 203 4.51 0.13 26.17
CA ASP A 203 4.88 1.53 26.00
C ASP A 203 5.82 1.76 24.80
N GLU A 204 6.44 0.71 24.29
CA GLU A 204 7.25 0.73 23.08
C GLU A 204 6.47 0.32 21.82
N VAL A 205 5.21 -0.09 21.97
CA VAL A 205 4.39 -0.51 20.82
C VAL A 205 4.04 0.67 19.94
N LYS A 206 4.26 0.45 18.63
CA LYS A 206 3.78 1.27 17.53
C LYS A 206 3.03 0.36 16.58
N GLY A 207 1.71 0.27 16.78
CA GLY A 207 0.87 -0.78 16.20
C GLY A 207 -0.08 -0.30 15.12
N LEU A 208 -0.29 -1.16 14.12
CA LEU A 208 -1.38 -1.03 13.14
C LEU A 208 -2.36 -2.19 13.32
N GLY A 209 -3.66 -1.89 13.37
CA GLY A 209 -4.73 -2.89 13.42
C GLY A 209 -5.61 -2.83 12.17
N PHE A 210 -5.60 -3.88 11.35
CA PHE A 210 -6.40 -3.96 10.14
C PHE A 210 -7.78 -4.53 10.44
N CYS A 211 -8.82 -3.72 10.28
CA CYS A 211 -10.21 -4.02 10.60
C CYS A 211 -11.06 -4.26 9.35
N VAL A 212 -12.21 -4.92 9.51
CA VAL A 212 -13.15 -5.24 8.41
C VAL A 212 -14.04 -4.07 8.02
N SER A 213 -14.37 -3.18 8.95
CA SER A 213 -15.23 -2.00 8.74
C SER A 213 -14.84 -0.81 9.60
N VAL A 214 -15.39 0.35 9.27
CA VAL A 214 -15.19 1.60 10.02
C VAL A 214 -15.68 1.46 11.46
N GLU A 215 -16.84 0.83 11.64
CA GLU A 215 -17.44 0.56 12.93
C GLU A 215 -16.53 -0.36 13.77
N HIS A 216 -15.94 -1.38 13.14
CA HIS A 216 -14.99 -2.27 13.79
C HIS A 216 -13.73 -1.52 14.23
N ALA A 217 -13.16 -0.65 13.37
CA ALA A 217 -11.97 0.14 13.72
C ALA A 217 -12.24 1.09 14.89
N ASN A 218 -13.39 1.78 14.86
CA ASN A 218 -13.80 2.67 15.95
C ASN A 218 -14.01 1.89 17.26
N PHE A 219 -14.68 0.75 17.18
CA PHE A 219 -14.91 -0.13 18.32
C PHE A 219 -13.59 -0.60 18.95
N MET A 220 -12.66 -1.09 18.12
CA MET A 220 -11.36 -1.56 18.61
C MET A 220 -10.55 -0.43 19.26
N ALA A 221 -10.52 0.75 18.64
CA ALA A 221 -9.86 1.92 19.23
C ALA A 221 -10.46 2.29 20.59
N GLU A 222 -11.80 2.30 20.70
CA GLU A 222 -12.48 2.55 21.98
C GLU A 222 -12.16 1.49 23.04
N GLN A 223 -12.20 0.21 22.65
CA GLN A 223 -11.90 -0.89 23.57
C GLN A 223 -10.46 -0.88 24.09
N PHE A 224 -9.50 -0.49 23.24
CA PHE A 224 -8.10 -0.33 23.64
C PHE A 224 -7.91 0.88 24.56
N ASN A 225 -8.53 2.02 24.24
CA ASN A 225 -8.52 3.21 25.11
C ASN A 225 -9.09 2.93 26.51
N ARG A 226 -10.21 2.19 26.60
CA ARG A 226 -10.80 1.77 27.88
C ARG A 226 -9.86 0.91 28.73
N ARG A 227 -8.87 0.27 28.11
CA ARG A 227 -7.85 -0.58 28.77
C ARG A 227 -6.53 0.16 29.00
N GLY A 228 -6.51 1.47 28.79
CA GLY A 228 -5.30 2.28 28.97
C GLY A 228 -4.28 2.13 27.86
N ILE A 229 -4.67 1.60 26.67
CA ILE A 229 -3.83 1.52 25.49
C ILE A 229 -4.28 2.62 24.53
N PRO A 230 -3.61 3.80 24.50
CA PRO A 230 -4.04 4.93 23.68
C PRO A 230 -4.11 4.56 22.19
N SER A 231 -5.27 4.73 21.58
CA SER A 231 -5.52 4.26 20.22
C SER A 231 -6.47 5.18 19.48
N ILE A 232 -6.34 5.23 18.16
CA ILE A 232 -7.21 5.98 17.25
C ILE A 232 -7.62 5.10 16.08
N SER A 233 -8.66 5.53 15.37
CA SER A 233 -9.08 4.92 14.11
C SER A 233 -8.86 5.87 12.94
N LEU A 234 -8.50 5.33 11.77
CA LEU A 234 -8.46 6.03 10.50
C LEU A 234 -9.26 5.27 9.46
N THR A 235 -9.90 6.01 8.58
CA THR A 235 -10.74 5.44 7.52
C THR A 235 -10.39 6.03 6.16
N GLY A 236 -10.95 5.47 5.09
CA GLY A 236 -10.79 6.04 3.76
C GLY A 236 -11.28 7.47 3.60
N LYS A 237 -12.11 7.98 4.54
CA LYS A 237 -12.60 9.37 4.55
C LYS A 237 -11.68 10.33 5.31
N SER A 238 -10.69 9.83 6.05
CA SER A 238 -9.72 10.66 6.78
C SER A 238 -8.89 11.45 5.79
N SER A 239 -8.71 12.75 6.05
CA SER A 239 -7.90 13.64 5.22
C SER A 239 -6.40 13.30 5.32
N ASP A 240 -5.60 13.83 4.40
CA ASP A 240 -4.15 13.63 4.43
C ASP A 240 -3.52 14.26 5.68
N GLU A 241 -4.06 15.40 6.14
CA GLU A 241 -3.62 16.05 7.38
C GLU A 241 -3.90 15.15 8.59
N GLU A 242 -5.09 14.54 8.67
CA GLU A 242 -5.46 13.60 9.74
C GLU A 242 -4.57 12.36 9.73
N ARG A 243 -4.27 11.79 8.55
CA ARG A 243 -3.38 10.65 8.39
C ARG A 243 -1.96 10.98 8.82
N ASN A 244 -1.44 12.15 8.42
CA ASN A 244 -0.12 12.61 8.82
C ASN A 244 -0.04 12.89 10.32
N ALA A 245 -1.05 13.54 10.89
CA ALA A 245 -1.13 13.77 12.32
C ALA A 245 -1.16 12.45 13.12
N ALA A 246 -1.95 11.48 12.65
CA ALA A 246 -2.00 10.15 13.27
C ALA A 246 -0.66 9.43 13.21
N LYS A 247 0.06 9.49 12.08
CA LYS A 247 1.41 8.95 11.94
C LYS A 247 2.36 9.59 12.96
N HIS A 248 2.36 10.92 13.07
CA HIS A 248 3.20 11.62 14.07
C HIS A 248 2.88 11.22 15.50
N ARG A 249 1.60 11.08 15.84
CA ARG A 249 1.16 10.64 17.18
C ARG A 249 1.59 9.20 17.48
N LEU A 250 1.58 8.31 16.48
CA LEU A 250 2.07 6.93 16.62
C LEU A 250 3.59 6.92 16.83
N VAL A 251 4.33 7.64 15.99
CA VAL A 251 5.81 7.70 16.07
C VAL A 251 6.27 8.32 17.39
N SER A 252 5.61 9.39 17.84
CA SER A 252 5.91 10.03 19.14
C SER A 252 5.53 9.18 20.36
N GLY A 253 4.69 8.15 20.17
CA GLY A 253 4.20 7.32 21.26
C GLY A 253 3.01 7.95 22.02
N GLU A 254 2.39 9.00 21.52
CA GLU A 254 1.15 9.55 22.07
C GLU A 254 -0.01 8.55 21.90
N VAL A 255 -0.02 7.79 20.81
CA VAL A 255 -0.89 6.63 20.62
C VAL A 255 -0.07 5.39 20.39
N ARG A 256 -0.61 4.22 20.80
CA ARG A 256 0.04 2.91 20.65
C ARG A 256 -0.48 2.16 19.42
N PHE A 257 -1.73 2.37 19.05
CA PHE A 257 -2.34 1.72 17.88
C PHE A 257 -3.12 2.70 17.02
N ILE A 258 -3.04 2.47 15.71
CA ILE A 258 -3.95 3.04 14.72
C ILE A 258 -4.73 1.88 14.11
N PHE A 259 -6.06 1.86 14.30
CA PHE A 259 -6.96 0.91 13.66
C PHE A 259 -7.42 1.45 12.32
N VAL A 260 -7.29 0.67 11.25
CA VAL A 260 -7.48 1.12 9.88
C VAL A 260 -8.43 0.19 9.10
N VAL A 261 -9.09 0.77 8.10
CA VAL A 261 -9.95 0.04 7.16
C VAL A 261 -9.60 0.45 5.74
N ASP A 262 -9.20 -0.52 4.93
CA ASP A 262 -8.85 -0.38 3.50
C ASP A 262 -7.83 0.73 3.17
N ILE A 263 -7.21 1.32 4.19
CA ILE A 263 -6.07 2.23 4.09
C ILE A 263 -4.85 1.55 4.71
N TYR A 264 -3.66 1.97 4.30
CA TYR A 264 -2.39 1.40 4.78
C TYR A 264 -2.18 -0.09 4.40
N ASN A 265 -3.00 -0.66 3.51
CA ASN A 265 -2.77 -2.01 2.98
C ASN A 265 -1.59 -2.05 2.02
N GLU A 266 -1.38 -0.95 1.29
CA GLU A 266 -0.34 -0.78 0.28
C GLU A 266 0.16 0.66 0.29
N GLY A 267 1.43 0.89 -0.07
CA GLY A 267 1.99 2.22 -0.28
C GLY A 267 2.23 3.07 0.97
N VAL A 268 2.20 2.47 2.16
CA VAL A 268 2.53 3.16 3.42
C VAL A 268 3.86 2.66 3.94
N ASP A 269 4.76 3.60 4.17
CA ASP A 269 6.04 3.36 4.82
C ASP A 269 6.07 4.09 6.18
N ILE A 270 5.95 3.32 7.25
CA ILE A 270 6.12 3.77 8.63
C ILE A 270 7.14 2.83 9.27
N PRO A 271 8.44 3.11 9.13
CA PRO A 271 9.51 2.20 9.59
C PRO A 271 9.47 1.91 11.09
N GLU A 272 8.84 2.81 11.86
CA GLU A 272 8.73 2.69 13.31
C GLU A 272 7.67 1.68 13.76
N VAL A 273 6.77 1.24 12.87
CA VAL A 273 5.77 0.22 13.20
C VAL A 273 6.45 -1.10 13.52
N ASN A 274 6.16 -1.61 14.72
CA ASN A 274 6.74 -2.84 15.24
C ASN A 274 5.70 -3.93 15.56
N THR A 275 4.41 -3.60 15.48
CA THR A 275 3.33 -4.52 15.80
C THR A 275 2.19 -4.39 14.79
N VAL A 276 1.70 -5.52 14.29
CA VAL A 276 0.58 -5.56 13.33
C VAL A 276 -0.47 -6.55 13.81
N LEU A 277 -1.72 -6.11 13.81
CA LEU A 277 -2.89 -6.93 14.14
C LEU A 277 -3.74 -7.13 12.89
N PHE A 278 -3.89 -8.38 12.44
CA PHE A 278 -4.83 -8.76 11.40
C PHE A 278 -6.13 -9.20 12.05
N LEU A 279 -7.16 -8.34 12.00
CA LEU A 279 -8.44 -8.53 12.67
C LEU A 279 -9.58 -8.82 11.67
N ARG A 280 -9.23 -9.19 10.46
CA ARG A 280 -10.15 -9.46 9.35
C ARG A 280 -9.86 -10.80 8.68
#